data_fedb3c0d675786e1e509c53ab0b4cbdd
#
_entry.id   fedb3c0d675786e1e509c53ab0b4cbdd
#
_cell.length_a   1.000
_cell.length_b   1.000
_cell.length_c   1.000
_cell.angle_alpha   90.00
_cell.angle_beta   90.00
_cell.angle_gamma   90.00
#
_symmetry.space_group_name_H-M   'P 1'
#
loop_
_entity.id
_entity.type
_entity.pdbx_description
1 polymer ?
#
loop_
_entity_poly.entity_id
_entity_poly.type
_entity_poly.pdbx_seq_one_letter_code
_entity_poly.pdbx_strand_id
1 'polypeptide(L)'
;MYLGETDEYKEELAMLIEEVLKQRIQGMKNEKGVYVTPAFPKLIYVLDEHNALKGGEYDYITKLAVRCSAKRMYPDYISAKKMRENYEGNVFSCMGCRSFLTPWKDENGNYKFEGRFNQGVVSLNLPQIGILAKGDMEYFWQLLEERLSLCFEALMCRHRALEGVTSDVSPIHWQYGAIARLQKGEKIDKLLHGGYSTISLGYIGLYEVTKLMTGESQTTEKGSQFAKALMNRLRRATDTWKEETGIHFGLYGTPAESLCYRFAEIDKKRFGEIEDVTDKGYYTNSYHVDVREKIDAFSKFEFEAQFQVISSGGAISYVEVPNMQNNLPALEEVVKYIYEHIQYAEFNTKSDYCHVCGYDGEIIINDNLEWECPNCGNKDHDKMNVTRRTCGYLGE
;
A
#
# COMPACT_ATOMS: atom_id res chain seq x y z
N MET A 1 7.69 -9.75 9.33
CA MET A 1 8.98 -10.18 9.91
C MET A 1 9.51 -9.00 10.72
N TYR A 2 9.52 -9.11 12.02
CA TYR A 2 9.88 -8.07 12.99
C TYR A 2 10.64 -8.70 14.15
N LEU A 3 11.72 -8.07 14.62
CA LEU A 3 12.52 -8.57 15.74
C LEU A 3 11.83 -8.41 17.10
N GLY A 4 10.73 -7.64 17.16
CA GLY A 4 9.97 -7.41 18.38
C GLY A 4 10.42 -6.19 19.18
N GLU A 5 9.58 -5.79 20.14
CA GLU A 5 9.85 -4.63 21.03
C GLU A 5 10.69 -5.01 22.26
N THR A 6 10.81 -6.30 22.55
CA THR A 6 11.57 -6.81 23.70
C THR A 6 12.74 -7.68 23.25
N ASP A 7 13.73 -7.85 24.12
CA ASP A 7 14.91 -8.67 23.82
C ASP A 7 14.67 -10.17 24.03
N GLU A 8 13.55 -10.56 24.62
CA GLU A 8 13.28 -11.92 25.11
C GLU A 8 13.41 -13.02 24.02
N TYR A 9 13.00 -12.71 22.77
CA TYR A 9 12.98 -13.69 21.67
C TYR A 9 13.69 -13.17 20.40
N LYS A 10 14.55 -12.17 20.54
CA LYS A 10 15.17 -11.53 19.36
C LYS A 10 16.05 -12.48 18.56
N GLU A 11 16.84 -13.32 19.24
CA GLU A 11 17.72 -14.29 18.59
C GLU A 11 16.91 -15.34 17.80
N GLU A 12 15.87 -15.90 18.40
CA GLU A 12 15.01 -16.88 17.74
C GLU A 12 14.25 -16.27 16.57
N LEU A 13 13.72 -15.03 16.74
CA LEU A 13 13.08 -14.29 15.65
C LEU A 13 14.08 -13.98 14.53
N ALA A 14 15.32 -13.60 14.86
CA ALA A 14 16.37 -13.38 13.88
C ALA A 14 16.66 -14.64 13.05
N MET A 15 16.78 -15.80 13.70
CA MET A 15 16.97 -17.09 13.03
C MET A 15 15.81 -17.45 12.10
N LEU A 16 14.57 -17.25 12.56
CA LEU A 16 13.36 -17.50 11.75
C LEU A 16 13.28 -16.56 10.54
N ILE A 17 13.55 -15.27 10.74
CA ILE A 17 13.54 -14.28 9.66
C ILE A 17 14.62 -14.59 8.63
N GLU A 18 15.81 -14.93 9.08
CA GLU A 18 16.93 -15.31 8.21
C GLU A 18 16.55 -16.51 7.33
N GLU A 19 15.98 -17.56 7.92
CA GLU A 19 15.58 -18.75 7.17
C GLU A 19 14.44 -18.45 6.17
N VAL A 20 13.42 -17.69 6.57
CA VAL A 20 12.35 -17.25 5.67
C VAL A 20 12.92 -16.50 4.46
N LEU A 21 13.87 -15.59 4.68
CA LEU A 21 14.51 -14.84 3.60
C LEU A 21 15.35 -15.75 2.68
N LYS A 22 16.10 -16.71 3.23
CA LYS A 22 16.86 -17.70 2.45
C LYS A 22 15.95 -18.53 1.55
N GLN A 23 14.84 -19.04 2.09
CA GLN A 23 13.86 -19.81 1.33
C GLN A 23 13.18 -18.95 0.25
N ARG A 24 12.89 -17.70 0.56
CA ARG A 24 12.33 -16.77 -0.44
C ARG A 24 13.33 -16.47 -1.56
N ILE A 25 14.60 -16.25 -1.26
CA ILE A 25 15.66 -16.04 -2.26
C ILE A 25 15.77 -17.24 -3.20
N GLN A 26 15.69 -18.47 -2.64
CA GLN A 26 15.69 -19.69 -3.45
C GLN A 26 14.48 -19.72 -4.38
N GLY A 27 13.30 -19.35 -3.89
CA GLY A 27 12.03 -19.43 -4.61
C GLY A 27 11.37 -20.80 -4.49
N MET A 28 10.29 -20.98 -5.21
CA MET A 28 9.49 -22.21 -5.25
C MET A 28 9.61 -22.89 -6.61
N LYS A 29 9.72 -24.21 -6.64
CA LYS A 29 9.71 -24.96 -7.90
C LYS A 29 8.30 -25.01 -8.48
N ASN A 30 8.17 -24.66 -9.75
CA ASN A 30 6.96 -24.91 -10.53
C ASN A 30 6.91 -26.39 -10.98
N GLU A 31 5.87 -26.77 -11.72
CA GLU A 31 5.67 -28.13 -12.25
C GLU A 31 6.79 -28.61 -13.18
N LYS A 32 7.50 -27.71 -13.82
CA LYS A 32 8.68 -28.01 -14.67
C LYS A 32 10.00 -28.09 -13.89
N GLY A 33 9.94 -27.96 -12.54
CA GLY A 33 11.10 -28.03 -11.65
C GLY A 33 11.96 -26.76 -11.66
N VAL A 34 11.45 -25.67 -12.22
CA VAL A 34 12.12 -24.37 -12.32
C VAL A 34 11.77 -23.52 -11.10
N TYR A 35 12.77 -22.82 -10.53
CA TYR A 35 12.54 -21.92 -9.42
C TYR A 35 11.97 -20.58 -9.88
N VAL A 36 10.78 -20.26 -9.38
CA VAL A 36 10.06 -19.01 -9.64
C VAL A 36 9.84 -18.22 -8.35
N THR A 37 9.47 -16.95 -8.49
CA THR A 37 9.12 -16.10 -7.34
C THR A 37 7.71 -16.43 -6.90
N PRO A 38 7.48 -16.94 -5.66
CA PRO A 38 6.12 -17.14 -5.19
C PRO A 38 5.44 -15.80 -4.90
N ALA A 39 4.23 -15.60 -5.43
CA ALA A 39 3.45 -14.39 -5.16
C ALA A 39 3.04 -14.29 -3.67
N PHE A 40 2.76 -15.41 -3.04
CA PHE A 40 2.35 -15.51 -1.63
C PHE A 40 3.24 -16.47 -0.83
N PRO A 41 3.31 -16.29 0.52
CA PRO A 41 2.77 -15.17 1.29
C PRO A 41 3.49 -13.86 0.99
N LYS A 42 2.78 -12.72 1.13
CA LYS A 42 3.40 -11.39 1.15
C LYS A 42 4.37 -11.33 2.34
N LEU A 43 5.59 -10.88 2.10
CA LEU A 43 6.59 -10.68 3.14
C LEU A 43 6.76 -9.19 3.42
N ILE A 44 6.68 -8.82 4.68
CA ILE A 44 6.94 -7.47 5.18
C ILE A 44 8.07 -7.55 6.19
N TYR A 45 9.10 -6.74 6.01
CA TYR A 45 10.25 -6.64 6.90
C TYR A 45 10.25 -5.30 7.62
N VAL A 46 10.22 -5.35 8.95
CA VAL A 46 10.24 -4.15 9.77
C VAL A 46 11.68 -3.75 10.03
N LEU A 47 12.01 -2.53 9.64
CA LEU A 47 13.27 -1.88 9.90
C LEU A 47 13.19 -1.19 11.27
N ASP A 48 14.07 -1.54 12.17
CA ASP A 48 14.21 -0.95 13.50
C ASP A 48 15.67 -0.57 13.81
N GLU A 49 15.93 -0.06 14.98
CA GLU A 49 17.26 0.37 15.42
C GLU A 49 18.30 -0.77 15.49
N HIS A 50 17.84 -2.03 15.61
CA HIS A 50 18.73 -3.18 15.74
C HIS A 50 19.20 -3.73 14.39
N ASN A 51 18.40 -3.50 13.33
CA ASN A 51 18.67 -4.07 12.01
C ASN A 51 18.92 -3.05 10.89
N ALA A 52 18.43 -1.80 11.02
CA ALA A 52 18.52 -0.79 9.97
C ALA A 52 19.85 -0.02 9.98
N LEU A 53 20.56 0.00 11.10
CA LEU A 53 21.80 0.76 11.25
C LEU A 53 23.00 -0.08 10.83
N LYS A 54 23.89 0.51 10.01
CA LYS A 54 25.12 -0.15 9.56
C LYS A 54 25.99 -0.56 10.76
N GLY A 55 26.32 -1.84 10.82
CA GLY A 55 27.12 -2.41 11.92
C GLY A 55 26.31 -2.73 13.17
N GLY A 56 24.97 -2.61 13.11
CA GLY A 56 24.08 -3.12 14.13
C GLY A 56 24.11 -4.65 14.20
N GLU A 57 23.71 -5.20 15.33
CA GLU A 57 23.78 -6.65 15.61
C GLU A 57 23.06 -7.50 14.55
N TYR A 58 21.95 -7.01 14.01
CA TYR A 58 21.12 -7.68 13.00
C TYR A 58 21.18 -7.04 11.61
N ASP A 59 22.15 -6.15 11.35
CA ASP A 59 22.39 -5.54 10.02
C ASP A 59 22.54 -6.60 8.91
N TYR A 60 23.10 -7.78 9.24
CA TYR A 60 23.22 -8.87 8.30
C TYR A 60 21.87 -9.40 7.76
N ILE A 61 20.81 -9.35 8.57
CA ILE A 61 19.45 -9.75 8.15
C ILE A 61 18.91 -8.73 7.15
N THR A 62 19.13 -7.45 7.37
CA THR A 62 18.72 -6.40 6.42
C THR A 62 19.45 -6.55 5.09
N LYS A 63 20.74 -6.86 5.10
CA LYS A 63 21.50 -7.19 3.87
C LYS A 63 20.91 -8.39 3.13
N LEU A 64 20.47 -9.41 3.89
CA LEU A 64 19.79 -10.57 3.30
C LEU A 64 18.41 -10.19 2.74
N ALA A 65 17.65 -9.34 3.44
CA ALA A 65 16.38 -8.80 2.96
C ALA A 65 16.54 -7.99 1.67
N VAL A 66 17.56 -7.11 1.60
CA VAL A 66 17.90 -6.35 0.39
C VAL A 66 18.22 -7.28 -0.78
N ARG A 67 19.02 -8.31 -0.55
CA ARG A 67 19.32 -9.33 -1.57
C ARG A 67 18.06 -10.06 -2.03
N CYS A 68 17.15 -10.36 -1.10
CA CYS A 68 15.87 -10.97 -1.40
C CYS A 68 15.01 -10.04 -2.26
N SER A 69 14.87 -8.77 -1.88
CA SER A 69 14.09 -7.79 -2.66
C SER A 69 14.66 -7.59 -4.06
N ALA A 70 15.97 -7.50 -4.22
CA ALA A 70 16.64 -7.37 -5.52
C ALA A 70 16.31 -8.52 -6.47
N LYS A 71 16.12 -9.74 -5.94
CA LYS A 71 15.88 -10.95 -6.74
C LYS A 71 14.40 -11.32 -6.86
N ARG A 72 13.60 -11.05 -5.81
CA ARG A 72 12.23 -11.57 -5.65
C ARG A 72 11.18 -10.50 -5.37
N MET A 73 11.52 -9.22 -5.43
CA MET A 73 10.69 -8.06 -5.11
C MET A 73 10.14 -8.00 -3.67
N TYR A 74 10.16 -9.08 -2.93
CA TYR A 74 9.89 -9.13 -1.49
C TYR A 74 11.18 -9.28 -0.68
N PRO A 75 11.21 -8.85 0.58
CA PRO A 75 10.13 -8.24 1.36
C PRO A 75 9.87 -6.78 1.01
N ASP A 76 8.67 -6.29 1.40
CA ASP A 76 8.39 -4.87 1.53
C ASP A 76 8.88 -4.38 2.89
N TYR A 77 9.05 -3.05 3.04
CA TYR A 77 9.69 -2.48 4.22
C TYR A 77 8.77 -1.54 4.99
N ILE A 78 8.66 -1.76 6.31
CA ILE A 78 8.02 -0.84 7.25
C ILE A 78 9.11 -0.25 8.17
N SER A 79 9.11 1.05 8.36
CA SER A 79 9.96 1.74 9.33
C SER A 79 9.31 1.74 10.71
N ALA A 80 9.90 1.06 11.69
CA ALA A 80 9.45 1.11 13.07
C ALA A 80 9.53 2.54 13.63
N LYS A 81 10.57 3.31 13.26
CA LYS A 81 10.71 4.71 13.64
C LYS A 81 9.50 5.53 13.22
N LYS A 82 9.11 5.46 11.93
CA LYS A 82 7.96 6.19 11.40
C LYS A 82 6.62 5.67 11.91
N MET A 83 6.51 4.38 12.15
CA MET A 83 5.32 3.80 12.77
C MET A 83 5.10 4.35 14.17
N ARG A 84 6.14 4.37 15.01
CA ARG A 84 6.05 4.93 16.38
C ARG A 84 5.67 6.40 16.37
N GLU A 85 6.21 7.20 15.44
CA GLU A 85 5.84 8.61 15.26
C GLU A 85 4.35 8.80 14.90
N ASN A 86 3.79 7.94 14.06
CA ASN A 86 2.46 8.11 13.46
C ASN A 86 1.34 7.37 14.22
N TYR A 87 1.67 6.35 15.04
CA TYR A 87 0.70 5.46 15.67
C TYR A 87 0.95 5.31 17.18
N GLU A 88 1.08 6.43 17.88
CA GLU A 88 1.15 6.49 19.35
C GLU A 88 2.23 5.56 19.96
N GLY A 89 3.41 5.49 19.32
CA GLY A 89 4.53 4.67 19.78
C GLY A 89 4.46 3.18 19.40
N ASN A 90 3.48 2.78 18.60
CA ASN A 90 3.26 1.36 18.27
C ASN A 90 3.84 0.98 16.90
N VAL A 91 4.26 -0.28 16.79
CA VAL A 91 4.70 -0.91 15.54
C VAL A 91 3.83 -2.13 15.26
N PHE A 92 3.22 -2.17 14.10
CA PHE A 92 2.36 -3.27 13.67
C PHE A 92 2.34 -3.36 12.14
N SER A 93 1.89 -4.50 11.61
CA SER A 93 1.82 -4.74 10.18
C SER A 93 0.53 -4.18 9.58
N CYS A 94 0.56 -3.88 8.27
CA CYS A 94 -0.66 -3.60 7.54
C CYS A 94 -1.54 -4.85 7.38
N MET A 95 -2.84 -4.62 7.18
CA MET A 95 -3.77 -5.63 6.69
C MET A 95 -3.79 -5.61 5.15
N GLY A 96 -3.74 -6.79 4.53
CA GLY A 96 -3.72 -6.90 3.08
C GLY A 96 -2.54 -6.15 2.48
N CYS A 97 -2.79 -5.31 1.45
CA CYS A 97 -1.70 -4.61 0.76
C CYS A 97 -1.16 -3.42 1.55
N ARG A 98 -2.00 -2.56 2.15
CA ARG A 98 -1.53 -1.32 2.80
C ARG A 98 -2.47 -0.72 3.85
N SER A 99 -3.49 -1.42 4.31
CA SER A 99 -4.44 -0.89 5.29
C SER A 99 -3.85 -0.93 6.70
N PHE A 100 -3.86 0.20 7.40
CA PHE A 100 -3.47 0.27 8.81
C PHE A 100 -4.70 0.58 9.65
N LEU A 101 -4.79 -0.12 10.79
CA LEU A 101 -5.83 0.16 11.76
C LEU A 101 -5.48 1.40 12.59
N THR A 102 -6.46 2.18 12.98
CA THR A 102 -6.23 3.24 13.97
C THR A 102 -5.86 2.63 15.34
N PRO A 103 -5.00 3.27 16.15
CA PRO A 103 -4.71 2.81 17.50
C PRO A 103 -6.00 2.62 18.32
N TRP A 104 -6.06 1.53 19.06
CA TRP A 104 -7.17 1.20 19.94
C TRP A 104 -6.66 0.45 21.16
N LYS A 105 -7.24 0.73 22.31
CA LYS A 105 -6.92 0.07 23.59
C LYS A 105 -8.09 -0.76 24.06
N ASP A 106 -7.79 -1.94 24.58
CA ASP A 106 -8.75 -2.81 25.22
C ASP A 106 -9.21 -2.25 26.59
N GLU A 107 -10.08 -2.99 27.28
CA GLU A 107 -10.59 -2.63 28.61
C GLU A 107 -9.51 -2.53 29.70
N ASN A 108 -8.35 -3.15 29.48
CA ASN A 108 -7.18 -3.09 30.37
C ASN A 108 -6.22 -1.94 30.01
N GLY A 109 -6.52 -1.17 28.97
CA GLY A 109 -5.70 -0.08 28.48
C GLY A 109 -4.54 -0.50 27.59
N ASN A 110 -4.47 -1.77 27.16
CA ASN A 110 -3.43 -2.29 26.28
C ASN A 110 -3.78 -2.06 24.81
N TYR A 111 -2.81 -1.64 24.03
CA TYR A 111 -2.99 -1.57 22.59
C TYR A 111 -3.18 -2.97 21.98
N LYS A 112 -4.09 -3.05 21.00
CA LYS A 112 -4.35 -4.28 20.25
C LYS A 112 -4.45 -3.95 18.76
N PHE A 113 -3.64 -4.60 17.96
CA PHE A 113 -3.64 -4.46 16.49
C PHE A 113 -4.03 -5.75 15.77
N GLU A 114 -3.78 -6.92 16.34
CA GLU A 114 -4.21 -8.22 15.83
C GLU A 114 -5.68 -8.52 16.18
N GLY A 115 -6.31 -9.38 15.38
CA GLY A 115 -7.70 -9.80 15.57
C GLY A 115 -8.73 -8.67 15.44
N ARG A 116 -8.39 -7.59 14.75
CA ARG A 116 -9.25 -6.45 14.44
C ARG A 116 -9.51 -6.41 12.93
N PHE A 117 -10.41 -5.54 12.46
CA PHE A 117 -10.79 -5.51 11.05
C PHE A 117 -11.20 -4.11 10.57
N ASN A 118 -11.27 -3.98 9.23
CA ASN A 118 -11.83 -2.82 8.56
C ASN A 118 -13.23 -3.18 8.01
N GLN A 119 -14.25 -2.35 8.30
CA GLN A 119 -15.63 -2.57 7.88
C GLN A 119 -15.84 -2.33 6.38
N GLY A 120 -14.91 -1.65 5.74
CA GLY A 120 -14.93 -1.39 4.31
C GLY A 120 -14.39 -0.03 3.91
N VAL A 121 -14.33 0.18 2.60
CA VAL A 121 -13.78 1.39 1.98
C VAL A 121 -14.79 1.94 0.97
N VAL A 122 -14.93 3.27 0.94
CA VAL A 122 -15.54 4.01 -0.17
C VAL A 122 -14.48 4.94 -0.73
N SER A 123 -14.22 4.86 -2.03
CA SER A 123 -13.13 5.63 -2.67
C SER A 123 -13.68 6.81 -3.45
N LEU A 124 -13.13 7.99 -3.16
CA LEU A 124 -13.45 9.24 -3.81
C LEU A 124 -12.69 9.37 -5.14
N ASN A 125 -13.41 9.70 -6.21
CA ASN A 125 -12.84 10.04 -7.51
C ASN A 125 -12.50 11.54 -7.54
N LEU A 126 -11.26 11.90 -7.18
CA LEU A 126 -10.82 13.29 -7.13
C LEU A 126 -10.76 13.96 -8.52
N PRO A 127 -10.28 13.30 -9.59
CA PRO A 127 -10.27 13.87 -10.93
C PRO A 127 -11.64 14.31 -11.41
N GLN A 128 -12.70 13.54 -11.15
CA GLN A 128 -14.06 13.92 -11.56
C GLN A 128 -14.51 15.25 -10.93
N ILE A 129 -14.13 15.52 -9.68
CA ILE A 129 -14.44 16.78 -9.02
C ILE A 129 -13.73 17.93 -9.74
N GLY A 130 -12.43 17.74 -10.07
CA GLY A 130 -11.66 18.74 -10.83
C GLY A 130 -12.22 19.00 -12.22
N ILE A 131 -12.63 17.96 -12.96
CA ILE A 131 -13.27 18.09 -14.28
C ILE A 131 -14.55 18.92 -14.18
N LEU A 132 -15.39 18.62 -13.20
CA LEU A 132 -16.67 19.33 -12.99
C LEU A 132 -16.45 20.78 -12.55
N ALA A 133 -15.42 21.05 -11.78
CA ALA A 133 -15.07 22.40 -11.31
C ALA A 133 -14.56 23.33 -12.43
N LYS A 134 -14.03 22.80 -13.53
CA LYS A 134 -13.54 23.57 -14.70
C LYS A 134 -12.58 24.69 -14.35
N GLY A 135 -11.72 24.47 -13.36
CA GLY A 135 -10.76 25.46 -12.91
C GLY A 135 -11.29 26.47 -11.88
N ASP A 136 -12.58 26.45 -11.57
CA ASP A 136 -13.18 27.27 -10.51
C ASP A 136 -12.85 26.67 -9.14
N MET A 137 -11.98 27.34 -8.38
CA MET A 137 -11.50 26.87 -7.09
C MET A 137 -12.60 26.88 -6.01
N GLU A 138 -13.48 27.88 -6.01
CA GLU A 138 -14.57 27.94 -5.02
C GLU A 138 -15.58 26.80 -5.27
N TYR A 139 -15.95 26.60 -6.52
CA TYR A 139 -16.84 25.52 -6.91
C TYR A 139 -16.24 24.15 -6.68
N PHE A 140 -14.91 24.01 -6.86
CA PHE A 140 -14.20 22.77 -6.52
C PHE A 140 -14.41 22.36 -5.06
N TRP A 141 -14.19 23.30 -4.13
CA TRP A 141 -14.36 23.01 -2.71
C TRP A 141 -15.84 22.72 -2.35
N GLN A 142 -16.79 23.38 -2.96
CA GLN A 142 -18.23 23.08 -2.77
C GLN A 142 -18.58 21.65 -3.25
N LEU A 143 -18.12 21.27 -4.44
CA LEU A 143 -18.29 19.91 -4.96
C LEU A 143 -17.61 18.86 -4.07
N LEU A 144 -16.43 19.17 -3.56
CA LEU A 144 -15.72 18.26 -2.64
C LEU A 144 -16.54 17.99 -1.38
N GLU A 145 -17.11 19.03 -0.76
CA GLU A 145 -17.96 18.86 0.42
C GLU A 145 -19.20 18.00 0.14
N GLU A 146 -19.85 18.23 -1.00
CA GLU A 146 -20.97 17.39 -1.44
C GLU A 146 -20.56 15.92 -1.59
N ARG A 147 -19.42 15.65 -2.24
CA ARG A 147 -18.90 14.29 -2.42
C ARG A 147 -18.45 13.63 -1.10
N LEU A 148 -17.87 14.41 -0.19
CA LEU A 148 -17.53 13.91 1.14
C LEU A 148 -18.77 13.50 1.92
N SER A 149 -19.86 14.30 1.87
CA SER A 149 -21.13 13.94 2.49
C SER A 149 -21.70 12.63 1.92
N LEU A 150 -21.68 12.45 0.60
CA LEU A 150 -22.10 11.20 -0.05
C LEU A 150 -21.22 10.00 0.35
N CYS A 151 -19.90 10.19 0.46
CA CYS A 151 -19.00 9.14 0.93
C CYS A 151 -19.29 8.76 2.39
N PHE A 152 -19.56 9.73 3.25
CA PHE A 152 -19.95 9.47 4.64
C PHE A 152 -21.23 8.63 4.70
N GLU A 153 -22.30 9.04 3.98
CA GLU A 153 -23.54 8.27 3.93
C GLU A 153 -23.33 6.83 3.42
N ALA A 154 -22.52 6.66 2.38
CA ALA A 154 -22.19 5.34 1.84
C ALA A 154 -21.42 4.48 2.84
N LEU A 155 -20.47 5.06 3.58
CA LEU A 155 -19.75 4.37 4.65
C LEU A 155 -20.68 4.00 5.81
N MET A 156 -21.58 4.91 6.19
CA MET A 156 -22.59 4.63 7.22
C MET A 156 -23.61 3.57 6.78
N CYS A 157 -23.96 3.49 5.49
CA CYS A 157 -24.76 2.38 4.97
C CYS A 157 -24.03 1.02 5.15
N ARG A 158 -22.73 0.97 4.89
CA ARG A 158 -21.94 -0.25 5.13
C ARG A 158 -21.89 -0.61 6.62
N HIS A 159 -21.69 0.37 7.48
CA HIS A 159 -21.68 0.18 8.93
C HIS A 159 -23.02 -0.39 9.42
N ARG A 160 -24.13 0.28 9.07
CA ARG A 160 -25.48 -0.17 9.44
C ARG A 160 -25.84 -1.57 8.91
N ALA A 161 -25.31 -1.96 7.75
CA ALA A 161 -25.51 -3.30 7.21
C ALA A 161 -24.85 -4.42 8.04
N LEU A 162 -23.90 -4.08 8.92
CA LEU A 162 -23.25 -5.02 9.84
C LEU A 162 -23.94 -5.08 11.21
N GLU A 163 -24.77 -4.10 11.55
CA GLU A 163 -25.51 -4.08 12.81
C GLU A 163 -26.49 -5.25 12.91
N GLY A 164 -26.53 -5.90 14.03
CA GLY A 164 -27.38 -7.06 14.27
C GLY A 164 -26.91 -8.37 13.64
N VAL A 165 -25.82 -8.35 12.87
CA VAL A 165 -25.23 -9.57 12.31
C VAL A 165 -24.75 -10.49 13.44
N THR A 166 -25.06 -11.79 13.34
CA THR A 166 -24.63 -12.78 14.34
C THR A 166 -23.33 -13.46 13.96
N SER A 167 -22.62 -13.97 14.96
CA SER A 167 -21.35 -14.68 14.80
C SER A 167 -21.44 -15.90 13.88
N ASP A 168 -22.65 -16.43 13.66
CA ASP A 168 -22.90 -17.59 12.80
C ASP A 168 -22.71 -17.29 11.30
N VAL A 169 -22.77 -16.01 10.88
CA VAL A 169 -22.57 -15.61 9.48
C VAL A 169 -21.16 -15.99 9.00
N SER A 170 -20.17 -15.90 9.89
CA SER A 170 -18.79 -16.29 9.57
C SER A 170 -18.09 -16.81 10.83
N PRO A 171 -18.31 -18.09 11.21
CA PRO A 171 -17.78 -18.65 12.45
C PRO A 171 -16.27 -18.56 12.57
N ILE A 172 -15.52 -18.74 11.48
CA ILE A 172 -14.05 -18.66 11.50
C ILE A 172 -13.59 -17.28 11.98
N HIS A 173 -14.24 -16.20 11.51
CA HIS A 173 -13.90 -14.84 11.91
C HIS A 173 -14.37 -14.52 13.32
N TRP A 174 -15.60 -14.86 13.66
CA TRP A 174 -16.26 -14.35 14.85
C TRP A 174 -16.23 -15.27 16.07
N GLN A 175 -16.18 -16.62 15.87
CA GLN A 175 -16.24 -17.59 16.95
C GLN A 175 -14.88 -18.26 17.21
N TYR A 176 -14.10 -18.56 16.17
CA TYR A 176 -12.90 -19.38 16.29
C TYR A 176 -11.59 -18.59 16.34
N GLY A 177 -11.65 -17.26 16.42
CA GLY A 177 -10.53 -16.45 16.82
C GLY A 177 -9.72 -15.83 15.69
N ALA A 178 -10.17 -15.88 14.43
CA ALA A 178 -9.49 -15.09 13.39
C ALA A 178 -9.61 -13.59 13.65
N ILE A 179 -10.76 -13.12 14.14
CA ILE A 179 -11.00 -11.74 14.59
C ILE A 179 -11.43 -11.72 16.07
N ALA A 180 -12.43 -12.52 16.43
CA ALA A 180 -13.00 -12.53 17.79
C ALA A 180 -13.29 -13.97 18.25
N ARG A 181 -13.69 -14.12 19.53
CA ARG A 181 -14.13 -15.38 20.12
C ARG A 181 -15.51 -15.21 20.76
N LEU A 182 -16.50 -14.83 19.92
CA LEU A 182 -17.88 -14.67 20.33
C LEU A 182 -18.56 -16.05 20.48
N GLN A 183 -19.60 -16.08 21.32
CA GLN A 183 -20.45 -17.26 21.40
C GLN A 183 -21.28 -17.42 20.13
N LYS A 184 -21.72 -18.65 19.85
CA LYS A 184 -22.62 -18.94 18.74
C LYS A 184 -23.91 -18.12 18.90
N GLY A 185 -24.34 -17.42 17.83
CA GLY A 185 -25.52 -16.56 17.81
C GLY A 185 -25.34 -15.19 18.47
N GLU A 186 -24.17 -14.90 19.05
CA GLU A 186 -23.87 -13.59 19.62
C GLU A 186 -23.72 -12.54 18.49
N LYS A 187 -24.26 -11.33 18.72
CA LYS A 187 -24.14 -10.23 17.75
C LYS A 187 -22.74 -9.64 17.77
N ILE A 188 -22.29 -9.19 16.58
CA ILE A 188 -20.97 -8.56 16.40
C ILE A 188 -20.96 -7.07 16.73
N ASP A 189 -22.10 -6.48 17.10
CA ASP A 189 -22.30 -5.03 17.28
C ASP A 189 -21.23 -4.38 18.15
N LYS A 190 -20.82 -5.04 19.25
CA LYS A 190 -19.76 -4.51 20.14
C LYS A 190 -18.40 -4.35 19.45
N LEU A 191 -18.17 -5.02 18.30
CA LEU A 191 -16.94 -4.93 17.53
C LEU A 191 -17.00 -3.83 16.47
N LEU A 192 -18.17 -3.24 16.23
CA LEU A 192 -18.36 -2.19 15.24
C LEU A 192 -18.10 -0.78 15.76
N HIS A 193 -18.12 -0.61 17.06
CA HIS A 193 -18.00 0.69 17.74
C HIS A 193 -16.74 0.79 18.60
N GLY A 194 -16.48 2.01 19.13
CA GLY A 194 -15.42 2.27 20.11
C GLY A 194 -13.99 2.07 19.55
N GLY A 195 -13.84 1.88 18.25
CA GLY A 195 -12.55 1.75 17.58
C GLY A 195 -11.99 0.33 17.47
N TYR A 196 -12.72 -0.70 17.91
CA TYR A 196 -12.27 -2.09 17.69
C TYR A 196 -12.11 -2.40 16.19
N SER A 197 -13.04 -1.94 15.37
CA SER A 197 -12.93 -1.92 13.91
C SER A 197 -12.76 -0.50 13.37
N THR A 198 -12.27 -0.39 12.15
CA THR A 198 -12.13 0.85 11.41
C THR A 198 -13.02 0.85 10.17
N ILE A 199 -13.26 2.02 9.60
CA ILE A 199 -13.90 2.20 8.31
C ILE A 199 -13.15 3.28 7.55
N SER A 200 -13.03 3.19 6.22
CA SER A 200 -12.06 4.02 5.51
C SER A 200 -12.67 4.83 4.37
N LEU A 201 -12.31 6.12 4.32
CA LEU A 201 -12.45 6.95 3.15
C LEU A 201 -11.20 6.76 2.27
N GLY A 202 -11.37 6.18 1.09
CA GLY A 202 -10.33 6.08 0.08
C GLY A 202 -10.32 7.26 -0.88
N TYR A 203 -9.26 7.42 -1.65
CA TYR A 203 -9.14 8.45 -2.69
C TYR A 203 -8.22 7.99 -3.82
N ILE A 204 -8.45 8.52 -5.02
CA ILE A 204 -7.70 8.22 -6.25
C ILE A 204 -7.50 9.51 -7.03
N GLY A 205 -6.35 9.65 -7.68
CA GLY A 205 -6.11 10.68 -8.68
C GLY A 205 -5.73 12.05 -8.12
N LEU A 206 -4.88 12.09 -7.06
CA LEU A 206 -4.37 13.34 -6.54
C LEU A 206 -3.55 14.11 -7.59
N TYR A 207 -2.80 13.39 -8.44
CA TYR A 207 -2.07 13.99 -9.55
C TYR A 207 -3.00 14.71 -10.52
N GLU A 208 -4.00 13.99 -11.04
CA GLU A 208 -4.91 14.53 -12.06
C GLU A 208 -5.74 15.71 -11.55
N VAL A 209 -6.27 15.64 -10.33
CA VAL A 209 -7.02 16.77 -9.76
C VAL A 209 -6.12 17.98 -9.53
N THR A 210 -4.88 17.77 -9.11
CA THR A 210 -3.90 18.85 -8.96
C THR A 210 -3.60 19.51 -10.30
N LYS A 211 -3.39 18.69 -11.34
CA LYS A 211 -3.17 19.19 -12.70
C LYS A 211 -4.36 20.02 -13.22
N LEU A 212 -5.58 19.52 -13.02
CA LEU A 212 -6.81 20.20 -13.43
C LEU A 212 -6.99 21.56 -12.73
N MET A 213 -6.68 21.63 -11.44
CA MET A 213 -6.98 22.82 -10.64
C MET A 213 -5.84 23.85 -10.61
N THR A 214 -4.60 23.43 -10.86
CA THR A 214 -3.43 24.30 -10.79
C THR A 214 -2.71 24.51 -12.12
N GLY A 215 -2.93 23.62 -13.09
CA GLY A 215 -2.17 23.53 -14.34
C GLY A 215 -0.83 22.83 -14.19
N GLU A 216 -0.44 22.43 -12.99
CA GLU A 216 0.89 21.92 -12.66
C GLU A 216 0.84 20.53 -11.99
N SER A 217 1.97 19.79 -12.03
CA SER A 217 2.12 18.55 -11.26
C SER A 217 2.09 18.83 -9.75
N GLN A 218 1.66 17.83 -9.00
CA GLN A 218 1.72 17.87 -7.53
C GLN A 218 3.16 17.97 -6.97
N THR A 219 4.18 17.68 -7.79
CA THR A 219 5.60 17.78 -7.41
C THR A 219 6.15 19.20 -7.49
N THR A 220 5.46 20.13 -8.14
CA THR A 220 5.80 21.56 -8.14
C THR A 220 5.38 22.23 -6.83
N GLU A 221 5.92 23.40 -6.54
CA GLU A 221 5.56 24.15 -5.32
C GLU A 221 4.05 24.45 -5.26
N LYS A 222 3.49 25.01 -6.35
CA LYS A 222 2.06 25.35 -6.44
C LYS A 222 1.17 24.12 -6.36
N GLY A 223 1.52 23.05 -7.11
CA GLY A 223 0.81 21.80 -7.09
C GLY A 223 0.86 21.11 -5.72
N SER A 224 2.03 21.12 -5.06
CA SER A 224 2.21 20.54 -3.73
C SER A 224 1.38 21.29 -2.67
N GLN A 225 1.29 22.60 -2.74
CA GLN A 225 0.44 23.40 -1.83
C GLN A 225 -1.03 23.00 -1.95
N PHE A 226 -1.55 22.90 -3.18
CA PHE A 226 -2.93 22.46 -3.43
C PHE A 226 -3.14 21.01 -2.96
N ALA A 227 -2.26 20.09 -3.35
CA ALA A 227 -2.34 18.68 -2.97
C ALA A 227 -2.36 18.49 -1.44
N LYS A 228 -1.50 19.20 -0.71
CA LYS A 228 -1.50 19.20 0.76
C LYS A 228 -2.79 19.76 1.35
N ALA A 229 -3.29 20.87 0.83
CA ALA A 229 -4.55 21.46 1.30
C ALA A 229 -5.71 20.49 1.12
N LEU A 230 -5.81 19.85 -0.05
CA LEU A 230 -6.82 18.84 -0.36
C LEU A 230 -6.71 17.63 0.58
N MET A 231 -5.52 17.05 0.71
CA MET A 231 -5.31 15.89 1.57
C MET A 231 -5.61 16.17 3.04
N ASN A 232 -5.22 17.34 3.54
CA ASN A 232 -5.56 17.76 4.90
C ASN A 232 -7.07 17.98 5.07
N ARG A 233 -7.78 18.42 4.02
CA ARG A 233 -9.25 18.51 4.08
C ARG A 233 -9.90 17.13 4.18
N LEU A 234 -9.41 16.15 3.40
CA LEU A 234 -9.89 14.75 3.48
C LEU A 234 -9.63 14.15 4.87
N ARG A 235 -8.43 14.38 5.41
CA ARG A 235 -8.08 13.92 6.76
C ARG A 235 -9.00 14.53 7.82
N ARG A 236 -9.23 15.83 7.80
CA ARG A 236 -10.15 16.50 8.72
C ARG A 236 -11.57 15.94 8.64
N ALA A 237 -12.04 15.58 7.42
CA ALA A 237 -13.35 14.95 7.28
C ALA A 237 -13.44 13.64 8.08
N THR A 238 -12.44 12.75 7.92
CA THR A 238 -12.41 11.48 8.66
C THR A 238 -12.27 11.67 10.18
N ASP A 239 -11.50 12.66 10.61
CA ASP A 239 -11.34 12.98 12.03
C ASP A 239 -12.66 13.51 12.63
N THR A 240 -13.35 14.42 11.94
CA THR A 240 -14.68 14.94 12.33
C THR A 240 -15.71 13.81 12.42
N TRP A 241 -15.79 12.94 11.42
CA TRP A 241 -16.73 11.80 11.43
C TRP A 241 -16.46 10.84 12.60
N LYS A 242 -15.19 10.64 12.96
CA LYS A 242 -14.80 9.86 14.12
C LYS A 242 -15.29 10.50 15.43
N GLU A 243 -15.12 11.82 15.58
CA GLU A 243 -15.56 12.57 16.76
C GLU A 243 -17.09 12.55 16.89
N GLU A 244 -17.83 12.74 15.79
CA GLU A 244 -19.29 12.80 15.79
C GLU A 244 -19.97 11.44 16.01
N THR A 245 -19.37 10.35 15.53
CA THR A 245 -20.01 9.01 15.53
C THR A 245 -19.43 8.04 16.54
N GLY A 246 -18.21 8.28 17.04
CA GLY A 246 -17.47 7.31 17.84
C GLY A 246 -16.95 6.09 17.03
N ILE A 247 -17.13 6.11 15.70
CA ILE A 247 -16.60 5.08 14.79
C ILE A 247 -15.23 5.53 14.29
N HIS A 248 -14.25 4.64 14.27
CA HIS A 248 -12.91 5.00 13.84
C HIS A 248 -12.80 5.04 12.31
N PHE A 249 -12.96 6.24 11.76
CA PHE A 249 -12.70 6.52 10.35
C PHE A 249 -11.19 6.72 10.11
N GLY A 250 -10.70 6.23 8.97
CA GLY A 250 -9.34 6.47 8.50
C GLY A 250 -9.31 6.97 7.06
N LEU A 251 -8.40 7.88 6.75
CA LEU A 251 -8.12 8.27 5.37
C LEU A 251 -7.17 7.22 4.76
N TYR A 252 -7.55 6.65 3.63
CA TYR A 252 -6.87 5.49 3.05
C TYR A 252 -6.37 5.75 1.63
N GLY A 253 -5.07 5.63 1.42
CA GLY A 253 -4.49 5.59 0.08
C GLY A 253 -4.93 4.33 -0.65
N THR A 254 -6.10 4.37 -1.29
CA THR A 254 -6.76 3.20 -1.88
C THR A 254 -5.80 2.42 -2.78
N PRO A 255 -5.69 1.08 -2.66
CA PRO A 255 -4.87 0.25 -3.57
C PRO A 255 -5.33 0.37 -5.02
N ALA A 256 -6.62 0.58 -5.21
CA ALA A 256 -7.25 0.94 -6.48
C ALA A 256 -7.15 -0.10 -7.59
N GLU A 257 -6.88 -1.34 -7.29
CA GLU A 257 -6.71 -2.48 -8.23
C GLU A 257 -7.28 -2.24 -9.64
N SER A 258 -8.60 -2.18 -9.80
CA SER A 258 -9.26 -1.82 -11.06
C SER A 258 -9.84 -0.39 -11.09
N LEU A 259 -9.90 0.32 -9.94
CA LEU A 259 -10.59 1.61 -9.84
C LEU A 259 -9.87 2.74 -10.59
N CYS A 260 -8.55 2.72 -10.68
CA CYS A 260 -7.78 3.70 -11.46
C CYS A 260 -8.20 3.68 -12.94
N TYR A 261 -8.29 2.49 -13.51
CA TYR A 261 -8.77 2.28 -14.88
C TYR A 261 -10.27 2.62 -14.99
N ARG A 262 -11.09 2.03 -14.12
CA ARG A 262 -12.55 2.14 -14.18
C ARG A 262 -13.03 3.59 -14.07
N PHE A 263 -12.45 4.40 -13.17
CA PHE A 263 -12.83 5.80 -13.02
C PHE A 263 -12.41 6.62 -14.25
N ALA A 264 -11.19 6.43 -14.75
CA ALA A 264 -10.73 7.11 -15.94
C ALA A 264 -11.61 6.80 -17.18
N GLU A 265 -11.95 5.53 -17.39
CA GLU A 265 -12.82 5.11 -18.49
C GLU A 265 -14.24 5.67 -18.40
N ILE A 266 -14.83 5.69 -17.19
CA ILE A 266 -16.16 6.27 -16.98
C ILE A 266 -16.12 7.77 -17.26
N ASP A 267 -15.11 8.48 -16.76
CA ASP A 267 -14.99 9.91 -16.92
C ASP A 267 -14.65 10.27 -18.37
N LYS A 268 -13.80 9.49 -19.05
CA LYS A 268 -13.53 9.64 -20.50
C LYS A 268 -14.80 9.50 -21.34
N LYS A 269 -15.65 8.51 -21.03
CA LYS A 269 -16.94 8.33 -21.71
C LYS A 269 -17.90 9.48 -21.47
N ARG A 270 -17.87 10.06 -20.26
CA ARG A 270 -18.80 11.11 -19.83
C ARG A 270 -18.37 12.51 -20.24
N PHE A 271 -17.10 12.81 -20.20
CA PHE A 271 -16.54 14.15 -20.36
C PHE A 271 -15.62 14.29 -21.58
N GLY A 272 -15.29 13.20 -22.26
CA GLY A 272 -14.36 13.19 -23.38
C GLY A 272 -12.91 12.98 -22.95
N GLU A 273 -12.04 13.08 -23.92
CA GLU A 273 -10.58 12.98 -23.72
C GLU A 273 -10.03 14.32 -23.23
N ILE A 274 -9.33 14.27 -22.10
CA ILE A 274 -8.70 15.41 -21.44
C ILE A 274 -7.23 15.07 -21.28
N GLU A 275 -6.36 15.92 -21.86
CA GLU A 275 -4.91 15.75 -21.84
C GLU A 275 -4.36 15.64 -20.42
N ASP A 276 -3.45 14.71 -20.18
CA ASP A 276 -2.84 14.38 -18.89
C ASP A 276 -3.83 13.90 -17.80
N VAL A 277 -5.09 13.68 -18.14
CA VAL A 277 -6.13 13.26 -17.20
C VAL A 277 -6.80 11.97 -17.66
N THR A 278 -7.69 12.02 -18.67
CA THR A 278 -8.44 10.84 -19.12
C THR A 278 -7.84 10.16 -20.36
N ASP A 279 -6.87 10.81 -21.03
CA ASP A 279 -6.17 10.28 -22.21
C ASP A 279 -5.31 9.07 -21.91
N LYS A 280 -4.79 8.96 -20.68
CA LYS A 280 -3.92 7.86 -20.22
C LYS A 280 -4.65 6.52 -20.10
N GLY A 281 -5.99 6.51 -20.02
CA GLY A 281 -6.79 5.32 -19.76
C GLY A 281 -6.75 4.84 -18.30
N TYR A 282 -6.08 5.55 -17.40
CA TYR A 282 -6.07 5.30 -15.96
C TYR A 282 -5.84 6.59 -15.18
N TYR A 283 -6.26 6.62 -13.92
CA TYR A 283 -5.87 7.64 -12.95
C TYR A 283 -4.73 7.17 -12.07
N THR A 284 -3.89 8.11 -11.65
CA THR A 284 -2.79 7.82 -10.74
C THR A 284 -3.34 7.31 -9.40
N ASN A 285 -2.73 6.25 -8.88
CA ASN A 285 -3.13 5.64 -7.62
C ASN A 285 -2.91 6.62 -6.47
N SER A 286 -3.95 6.85 -5.68
CA SER A 286 -3.95 7.68 -4.46
C SER A 286 -3.15 8.98 -4.62
N TYR A 287 -2.03 9.14 -3.89
CA TYR A 287 -1.15 10.33 -3.88
C TYR A 287 0.14 10.15 -4.68
N HIS A 288 0.35 9.01 -5.33
CA HIS A 288 1.63 8.73 -5.97
C HIS A 288 2.00 9.78 -7.02
N VAL A 289 3.30 9.98 -7.18
CA VAL A 289 3.84 10.71 -8.34
C VAL A 289 3.47 9.95 -9.61
N ASP A 290 3.03 10.66 -10.65
CA ASP A 290 2.69 10.04 -11.94
C ASP A 290 3.90 9.27 -12.49
N VAL A 291 3.68 8.06 -12.96
CA VAL A 291 4.73 7.14 -13.43
C VAL A 291 5.53 7.66 -14.62
N ARG A 292 5.02 8.67 -15.31
CA ARG A 292 5.69 9.33 -16.44
C ARG A 292 6.66 10.42 -15.99
N GLU A 293 6.57 10.87 -14.74
CA GLU A 293 7.51 11.86 -14.20
C GLU A 293 8.89 11.24 -13.97
N LYS A 294 9.92 11.91 -14.46
CA LYS A 294 11.31 11.51 -14.23
C LYS A 294 11.75 12.02 -12.87
N ILE A 295 11.64 11.18 -11.87
CA ILE A 295 12.02 11.47 -10.49
C ILE A 295 12.87 10.32 -9.96
N ASP A 296 13.93 10.62 -9.20
CA ASP A 296 14.73 9.59 -8.54
C ASP A 296 14.02 9.05 -7.27
N ALA A 297 14.48 7.91 -6.78
CA ALA A 297 13.86 7.20 -5.67
C ALA A 297 13.80 8.05 -4.38
N PHE A 298 14.87 8.80 -4.08
CA PHE A 298 14.95 9.60 -2.86
C PHE A 298 14.01 10.79 -2.91
N SER A 299 14.04 11.55 -4.02
CA SER A 299 13.13 12.68 -4.25
C SER A 299 11.67 12.25 -4.26
N LYS A 300 11.36 11.08 -4.84
CA LYS A 300 10.01 10.51 -4.81
C LYS A 300 9.57 10.18 -3.38
N PHE A 301 10.42 9.54 -2.60
CA PHE A 301 10.13 9.21 -1.21
C PHE A 301 9.98 10.47 -0.34
N GLU A 302 10.84 11.45 -0.50
CA GLU A 302 10.75 12.73 0.22
C GLU A 302 9.39 13.40 -0.05
N PHE A 303 8.99 13.43 -1.32
CA PHE A 303 7.70 14.00 -1.70
C PHE A 303 6.52 13.19 -1.13
N GLU A 304 6.53 11.87 -1.25
CA GLU A 304 5.41 10.99 -0.86
C GLU A 304 5.28 10.79 0.65
N ALA A 305 6.36 10.91 1.42
CA ALA A 305 6.39 10.69 2.88
C ALA A 305 5.32 11.51 3.62
N GLN A 306 5.12 12.75 3.25
CA GLN A 306 4.14 13.65 3.85
C GLN A 306 2.70 13.16 3.71
N PHE A 307 2.37 12.48 2.60
CA PHE A 307 1.02 11.97 2.34
C PHE A 307 0.75 10.66 3.06
N GLN A 308 1.80 9.87 3.36
CA GLN A 308 1.66 8.68 4.20
C GLN A 308 1.21 9.07 5.61
N VAL A 309 1.77 10.12 6.20
CA VAL A 309 1.37 10.64 7.53
C VAL A 309 -0.08 11.10 7.53
N ILE A 310 -0.52 11.78 6.47
CA ILE A 310 -1.91 12.25 6.34
C ILE A 310 -2.88 11.08 6.19
N SER A 311 -2.47 10.01 5.48
CA SER A 311 -3.30 8.83 5.17
C SER A 311 -3.30 7.82 6.32
N SER A 312 -3.97 8.17 7.43
CA SER A 312 -3.99 7.39 8.69
C SER A 312 -4.55 5.97 8.57
N GLY A 313 -5.39 5.70 7.59
CA GLY A 313 -5.97 4.38 7.32
C GLY A 313 -5.07 3.47 6.50
N GLY A 314 -3.91 3.97 6.08
CA GLY A 314 -2.90 3.21 5.36
C GLY A 314 -2.49 3.81 4.04
N ALA A 315 -1.23 3.63 3.73
CA ALA A 315 -0.57 4.11 2.53
C ALA A 315 0.71 3.31 2.28
N ILE A 316 1.21 3.33 1.06
CA ILE A 316 2.46 2.71 0.64
C ILE A 316 3.09 3.55 -0.45
N SER A 317 4.41 3.56 -0.52
CA SER A 317 5.15 4.18 -1.63
C SER A 317 5.90 3.12 -2.43
N TYR A 318 5.95 3.31 -3.74
CA TYR A 318 6.68 2.45 -4.66
C TYR A 318 7.86 3.19 -5.26
N VAL A 319 8.96 2.48 -5.47
CA VAL A 319 10.04 2.96 -6.34
C VAL A 319 10.37 1.92 -7.39
N GLU A 320 10.47 2.40 -8.63
CA GLU A 320 11.01 1.64 -9.74
C GLU A 320 12.53 1.65 -9.64
N VAL A 321 13.13 0.47 -9.60
CA VAL A 321 14.58 0.31 -9.60
C VAL A 321 14.99 -0.66 -10.71
N PRO A 322 16.16 -0.45 -11.34
CA PRO A 322 16.68 -1.42 -12.30
C PRO A 322 16.99 -2.76 -11.60
N ASN A 323 17.47 -3.75 -12.35
CA ASN A 323 17.99 -4.97 -11.73
C ASN A 323 19.17 -4.63 -10.82
N MET A 324 18.94 -4.69 -9.51
CA MET A 324 19.91 -4.32 -8.47
C MET A 324 20.72 -5.49 -7.94
N GLN A 325 20.59 -6.71 -8.49
CA GLN A 325 21.30 -7.89 -7.99
C GLN A 325 22.84 -7.71 -8.01
N ASN A 326 23.34 -6.90 -8.94
CA ASN A 326 24.76 -6.59 -9.05
C ASN A 326 25.19 -5.30 -8.32
N ASN A 327 24.27 -4.61 -7.66
CA ASN A 327 24.57 -3.37 -6.93
C ASN A 327 23.75 -3.27 -5.63
N LEU A 328 23.85 -4.30 -4.80
CA LEU A 328 23.16 -4.35 -3.51
C LEU A 328 23.48 -3.17 -2.58
N PRO A 329 24.75 -2.65 -2.53
CA PRO A 329 25.02 -1.50 -1.68
C PRO A 329 24.17 -0.25 -2.00
N ALA A 330 23.87 0.00 -3.26
CA ALA A 330 23.00 1.12 -3.63
C ALA A 330 21.55 0.88 -3.14
N LEU A 331 21.05 -0.35 -3.21
CA LEU A 331 19.73 -0.69 -2.69
C LEU A 331 19.68 -0.62 -1.16
N GLU A 332 20.78 -0.98 -0.47
CA GLU A 332 20.92 -0.80 0.99
C GLU A 332 20.77 0.67 1.40
N GLU A 333 21.34 1.60 0.66
CA GLU A 333 21.18 3.04 0.95
C GLU A 333 19.72 3.51 0.79
N VAL A 334 19.00 2.96 -0.19
CA VAL A 334 17.56 3.24 -0.34
C VAL A 334 16.78 2.68 0.85
N VAL A 335 17.10 1.47 1.31
CA VAL A 335 16.44 0.85 2.49
C VAL A 335 16.70 1.65 3.77
N LYS A 336 17.92 2.17 3.95
CA LYS A 336 18.23 3.07 5.09
C LYS A 336 17.41 4.36 5.01
N TYR A 337 17.26 4.93 3.81
CA TYR A 337 16.43 6.09 3.59
C TYR A 337 14.96 5.82 3.97
N ILE A 338 14.44 4.62 3.62
CA ILE A 338 13.10 4.19 4.04
C ILE A 338 12.99 4.20 5.56
N TYR A 339 13.96 3.62 6.28
CA TYR A 339 13.94 3.61 7.75
C TYR A 339 13.81 5.02 8.35
N GLU A 340 14.53 6.00 7.79
CA GLU A 340 14.56 7.36 8.32
C GLU A 340 13.34 8.19 7.93
N HIS A 341 12.75 7.98 6.75
CA HIS A 341 11.83 8.94 6.14
C HIS A 341 10.47 8.39 5.72
N ILE A 342 10.36 7.09 5.41
CA ILE A 342 9.16 6.49 4.84
C ILE A 342 8.58 5.44 5.79
N GLN A 343 7.27 5.53 6.06
CA GLN A 343 6.60 4.55 6.92
C GLN A 343 6.53 3.17 6.28
N TYR A 344 6.14 3.09 4.99
CA TYR A 344 5.96 1.84 4.28
C TYR A 344 6.31 1.98 2.80
N ALA A 345 7.20 1.12 2.32
CA ALA A 345 7.67 1.15 0.94
C ALA A 345 7.86 -0.22 0.33
N GLU A 346 7.74 -0.27 -1.00
CA GLU A 346 7.94 -1.44 -1.86
C GLU A 346 8.89 -1.11 -3.00
N PHE A 347 9.63 -2.11 -3.46
CA PHE A 347 10.44 -2.03 -4.67
C PHE A 347 9.74 -2.68 -5.86
N ASN A 348 9.85 -2.04 -7.01
CA ASN A 348 9.55 -2.61 -8.32
C ASN A 348 10.89 -2.79 -9.06
N THR A 349 11.34 -4.01 -9.23
CA THR A 349 12.64 -4.31 -9.88
C THR A 349 12.43 -5.13 -11.15
N LYS A 350 13.30 -4.94 -12.13
CA LYS A 350 13.32 -5.63 -13.41
C LYS A 350 14.22 -6.88 -13.34
N SER A 351 13.88 -7.82 -12.47
CA SER A 351 14.65 -9.03 -12.19
C SER A 351 13.95 -10.31 -12.66
N ASP A 352 13.38 -10.27 -13.87
CA ASP A 352 12.86 -11.48 -14.52
C ASP A 352 14.02 -12.39 -14.95
N TYR A 353 13.74 -13.68 -15.13
CA TYR A 353 14.76 -14.65 -15.48
C TYR A 353 14.26 -15.67 -16.52
N CYS A 354 15.02 -15.88 -17.57
CA CYS A 354 14.76 -16.92 -18.55
C CYS A 354 15.64 -18.15 -18.27
N HIS A 355 15.01 -19.26 -17.90
CA HIS A 355 15.71 -20.51 -17.58
C HIS A 355 16.22 -21.27 -18.83
N VAL A 356 15.86 -20.83 -20.05
CA VAL A 356 16.34 -21.43 -21.30
C VAL A 356 17.75 -20.92 -21.62
N CYS A 357 17.99 -19.61 -21.49
CA CYS A 357 19.26 -19.00 -21.88
C CYS A 357 20.03 -18.30 -20.75
N GLY A 358 19.48 -18.28 -19.53
CA GLY A 358 20.11 -17.60 -18.39
C GLY A 358 19.99 -16.07 -18.42
N TYR A 359 19.14 -15.49 -19.26
CA TYR A 359 18.91 -14.05 -19.29
C TYR A 359 18.33 -13.59 -17.97
N ASP A 360 18.95 -12.59 -17.35
CA ASP A 360 18.53 -11.93 -16.12
C ASP A 360 18.27 -10.45 -16.42
N GLY A 361 17.01 -10.05 -16.43
CA GLY A 361 16.59 -8.71 -16.83
C GLY A 361 15.10 -8.70 -17.19
N GLU A 362 14.63 -7.63 -17.81
CA GLU A 362 13.22 -7.48 -18.15
C GLU A 362 12.81 -8.40 -19.31
N ILE A 363 11.88 -9.31 -19.07
CA ILE A 363 11.15 -10.06 -20.09
C ILE A 363 10.09 -9.12 -20.67
N ILE A 364 10.03 -9.05 -21.99
CA ILE A 364 9.16 -8.13 -22.72
C ILE A 364 7.82 -8.78 -23.08
N ILE A 365 6.81 -7.94 -23.34
CA ILE A 365 5.58 -8.35 -23.98
C ILE A 365 5.73 -8.00 -25.48
N ASN A 366 5.59 -9.00 -26.37
CA ASN A 366 5.68 -8.81 -27.81
C ASN A 366 4.37 -8.25 -28.41
N ASP A 367 4.37 -7.98 -29.72
CA ASP A 367 3.21 -7.43 -30.42
C ASP A 367 1.96 -8.33 -30.39
N ASN A 368 2.12 -9.62 -30.09
CA ASN A 368 1.03 -10.59 -29.93
C ASN A 368 0.52 -10.67 -28.48
N LEU A 369 0.98 -9.80 -27.58
CA LEU A 369 0.67 -9.79 -26.15
C LEU A 369 1.15 -11.05 -25.41
N GLU A 370 2.26 -11.66 -25.86
CA GLU A 370 2.88 -12.80 -25.20
C GLU A 370 4.19 -12.39 -24.54
N TRP A 371 4.52 -13.01 -23.39
CA TRP A 371 5.85 -12.87 -22.80
C TRP A 371 6.92 -13.46 -23.72
N GLU A 372 7.98 -12.72 -23.97
CA GLU A 372 9.08 -13.14 -24.82
C GLU A 372 10.43 -12.73 -24.22
N CYS A 373 11.36 -13.69 -24.14
CA CYS A 373 12.72 -13.39 -23.72
C CYS A 373 13.46 -12.60 -24.81
N PRO A 374 13.95 -11.38 -24.53
CA PRO A 374 14.60 -10.55 -25.54
C PRO A 374 15.94 -11.13 -26.03
N ASN A 375 16.53 -12.08 -25.30
CA ASN A 375 17.81 -12.70 -25.64
C ASN A 375 17.66 -13.94 -26.54
N CYS A 376 16.68 -14.81 -26.27
CA CYS A 376 16.56 -16.10 -27.01
C CYS A 376 15.21 -16.33 -27.66
N GLY A 377 14.25 -15.41 -27.53
CA GLY A 377 12.91 -15.55 -28.10
C GLY A 377 12.04 -16.60 -27.40
N ASN A 378 12.45 -17.13 -26.23
CA ASN A 378 11.63 -18.08 -25.50
C ASN A 378 10.29 -17.45 -25.10
N LYS A 379 9.19 -18.20 -25.35
CA LYS A 379 7.81 -17.80 -25.00
C LYS A 379 7.16 -18.80 -24.05
N ASP A 380 7.88 -19.86 -23.67
CA ASP A 380 7.38 -20.84 -22.69
C ASP A 380 7.40 -20.21 -21.31
N HIS A 381 6.23 -19.79 -20.85
CA HIS A 381 6.05 -19.13 -19.57
C HIS A 381 6.52 -20.01 -18.39
N ASP A 382 6.36 -21.33 -18.49
CA ASP A 382 6.83 -22.28 -17.45
C ASP A 382 8.36 -22.34 -17.30
N LYS A 383 9.09 -21.79 -18.26
CA LYS A 383 10.56 -21.68 -18.25
C LYS A 383 11.06 -20.24 -18.07
N MET A 384 10.19 -19.37 -17.63
CA MET A 384 10.52 -17.99 -17.26
C MET A 384 10.05 -17.70 -15.85
N ASN A 385 10.76 -16.84 -15.15
CA ASN A 385 10.27 -16.19 -13.95
C ASN A 385 9.96 -14.75 -14.32
N VAL A 386 8.69 -14.46 -14.53
CA VAL A 386 8.21 -13.10 -14.80
C VAL A 386 7.30 -12.71 -13.66
N THR A 387 7.62 -11.63 -12.98
CA THR A 387 6.86 -11.19 -11.82
C THR A 387 6.58 -9.70 -11.95
N ARG A 388 5.35 -9.33 -11.72
CA ARG A 388 4.90 -7.93 -11.74
C ARG A 388 4.19 -7.60 -10.44
N ARG A 389 4.28 -6.35 -10.05
CA ARG A 389 3.58 -5.86 -8.87
C ARG A 389 2.22 -5.30 -9.25
N THR A 390 1.21 -5.69 -8.50
CA THR A 390 -0.16 -5.18 -8.61
C THR A 390 -0.63 -4.71 -7.24
N CYS A 391 -0.72 -3.40 -7.06
CA CYS A 391 -1.30 -2.76 -5.86
C CYS A 391 -0.66 -3.13 -4.50
N GLY A 392 0.50 -3.71 -4.44
CA GLY A 392 1.15 -4.18 -3.20
C GLY A 392 1.18 -5.69 -3.05
N TYR A 393 0.73 -6.41 -4.07
CA TYR A 393 0.93 -7.85 -4.23
C TYR A 393 1.76 -8.13 -5.48
N LEU A 394 2.34 -9.32 -5.53
CA LEU A 394 2.99 -9.82 -6.74
C LEU A 394 2.00 -10.66 -7.54
N GLY A 395 2.09 -10.57 -8.88
CA GLY A 395 1.42 -11.42 -9.83
C GLY A 395 2.42 -11.99 -10.84
N GLU A 396 2.15 -13.18 -11.33
CA GLU A 396 2.91 -13.87 -12.38
C GLU A 396 2.22 -13.72 -13.74
#